data_a03a66d585fd3a3571e8d1d8b43c7176
#
_entry.id   a03a66d585fd3a3571e8d1d8b43c7176
#
_cell.length_a   1.000
_cell.length_b   1.000
_cell.length_c   1.000
_cell.angle_alpha   90.00
_cell.angle_beta   90.00
_cell.angle_gamma   90.00
#
_symmetry.space_group_name_H-M   'P 1'
#
loop_
_entity.id
_entity.type
_entity.pdbx_description
1 polymer ?
#
loop_
_entity_poly.entity_id
_entity_poly.type
_entity_poly.pdbx_seq_one_letter_code
_entity_poly.pdbx_strand_id
1 'polypeptide(L)'
;MSRNTHKLSPPFHAEHIGSFVRPSRLRQARQDWEQGRLSRDALTNIEDEEIRHAIDQQKACGLRVLTDGELRRACWQTDFFEHLSGIKRLPEPSAGRKKGEIGIEIVGEIEFEASHPFLAHFRFLHQAIGGESELLAKQTLPSPTMLLHPSLRDNGCYPSIEAYASALSHAYRQAIRAFYEAGCRYLQLDDMMWAYLSDHAVIAHEQGMGNDPQYLLDLCIRTLNQALVDKPEDMSISLHLCRGEFSGQWRYGDGFNAIAYAMAHAQVDSLMVEYDDRRPAELELLRHVTHQRVVLGIVSSRQAVLEDPSLVTMAINTASLYMPLRRLALSPTCGFASGNGDTVLSEAEQWAKLRHVVDIAKAAWLIPD
;
A
#
# COMPACT_ATOMS: atom_id res chain seq x y z
N MET A 1 -33.52 17.71 15.03
CA MET A 1 -32.38 18.32 14.32
C MET A 1 -31.39 17.21 14.04
N SER A 2 -31.41 16.70 12.81
CA SER A 2 -30.49 15.66 12.36
C SER A 2 -29.09 16.29 12.30
N ARG A 3 -28.17 15.83 13.13
CA ARG A 3 -26.75 16.13 12.97
C ARG A 3 -26.32 15.48 11.66
N ASN A 4 -26.13 16.28 10.64
CA ASN A 4 -25.46 15.87 9.41
C ASN A 4 -24.02 15.48 9.81
N THR A 5 -23.83 14.22 10.16
CA THR A 5 -22.49 13.64 10.30
C THR A 5 -21.94 13.60 8.87
N HIS A 6 -21.17 14.61 8.48
CA HIS A 6 -20.38 14.53 7.27
C HIS A 6 -19.49 13.28 7.39
N LYS A 7 -19.90 12.25 6.66
CA LYS A 7 -19.19 10.97 6.63
C LYS A 7 -17.78 11.26 6.08
N LEU A 8 -16.75 10.94 6.85
CA LEU A 8 -15.37 11.08 6.39
C LEU A 8 -15.21 10.25 5.11
N SER A 9 -14.79 10.89 4.03
CA SER A 9 -14.61 10.25 2.72
C SER A 9 -13.16 10.34 2.28
N PRO A 10 -12.32 9.33 2.61
CA PRO A 10 -10.94 9.28 2.14
C PRO A 10 -10.88 9.01 0.62
N PRO A 11 -9.74 9.30 -0.04
CA PRO A 11 -8.55 9.93 0.53
C PRO A 11 -8.79 11.42 0.85
N PHE A 12 -8.09 11.93 1.87
CA PHE A 12 -8.02 13.36 2.15
C PHE A 12 -6.98 14.02 1.24
N HIS A 13 -6.91 15.37 1.23
CA HIS A 13 -5.95 16.06 0.35
C HIS A 13 -4.50 15.85 0.76
N ALA A 14 -4.22 15.57 2.05
CA ALA A 14 -2.93 15.12 2.54
C ALA A 14 -3.03 13.65 2.95
N GLU A 15 -2.25 12.80 2.32
CA GLU A 15 -2.21 11.35 2.51
C GLU A 15 -0.78 10.85 2.73
N HIS A 16 -0.65 9.59 3.14
CA HIS A 16 0.61 8.86 3.17
C HIS A 16 0.38 7.39 2.82
N ILE A 17 1.45 6.65 2.46
CA ILE A 17 1.34 5.27 2.00
C ILE A 17 1.17 4.28 3.16
N GLY A 18 1.72 4.58 4.33
CA GLY A 18 1.39 3.80 5.53
C GLY A 18 2.57 3.28 6.33
N SER A 19 3.66 2.85 5.69
CA SER A 19 4.83 2.33 6.39
C SER A 19 5.79 3.44 6.84
N PHE A 20 6.31 3.30 8.07
CA PHE A 20 7.25 4.25 8.68
C PHE A 20 8.59 3.60 9.00
N VAL A 21 9.61 4.46 9.14
CA VAL A 21 10.95 4.11 9.63
C VAL A 21 10.83 3.40 10.96
N ARG A 22 11.41 2.20 11.08
CA ARG A 22 11.39 1.45 12.35
C ARG A 22 12.27 2.14 13.37
N PRO A 23 11.74 2.55 14.56
CA PRO A 23 12.54 3.13 15.64
C PRO A 23 13.70 2.22 16.05
N SER A 24 14.82 2.81 16.46
CA SER A 24 15.99 2.04 16.91
C SER A 24 15.67 1.09 18.04
N ARG A 25 14.83 1.53 18.99
CA ARG A 25 14.33 0.72 20.11
C ARG A 25 13.57 -0.53 19.62
N LEU A 26 12.69 -0.37 18.63
CA LEU A 26 11.94 -1.50 18.06
C LEU A 26 12.87 -2.48 17.33
N ARG A 27 13.84 -1.98 16.56
CA ARG A 27 14.83 -2.83 15.87
C ARG A 27 15.65 -3.65 16.86
N GLN A 28 16.11 -3.01 17.95
CA GLN A 28 16.85 -3.70 19.01
C GLN A 28 15.97 -4.77 19.69
N ALA A 29 14.72 -4.43 20.04
CA ALA A 29 13.79 -5.34 20.66
C ALA A 29 13.52 -6.59 19.80
N ARG A 30 13.41 -6.44 18.48
CA ARG A 30 13.28 -7.58 17.55
C ARG A 30 14.50 -8.47 17.53
N GLN A 31 15.69 -7.89 17.47
CA GLN A 31 16.95 -8.65 17.55
C GLN A 31 17.05 -9.43 18.87
N ASP A 32 16.64 -8.81 19.97
CA ASP A 32 16.66 -9.46 21.29
C ASP A 32 15.64 -10.61 21.36
N TRP A 33 14.48 -10.44 20.76
CA TRP A 33 13.47 -11.50 20.64
C TRP A 33 13.96 -12.66 19.75
N GLU A 34 14.48 -12.37 18.56
CA GLU A 34 15.04 -13.39 17.65
C GLU A 34 16.17 -14.20 18.28
N GLN A 35 16.94 -13.58 19.19
CA GLN A 35 18.01 -14.23 19.95
C GLN A 35 17.55 -14.86 21.28
N GLY A 36 16.22 -14.86 21.54
CA GLY A 36 15.64 -15.44 22.75
C GLY A 36 15.91 -14.64 24.03
N ARG A 37 16.39 -13.40 23.95
CA ARG A 37 16.64 -12.52 25.11
C ARG A 37 15.40 -11.72 25.55
N LEU A 38 14.40 -11.61 24.69
CA LEU A 38 13.15 -10.92 24.98
C LEU A 38 11.97 -11.85 24.71
N SER A 39 10.94 -11.83 25.58
CA SER A 39 9.72 -12.60 25.34
C SER A 39 8.85 -11.95 24.24
N ARG A 40 7.96 -12.74 23.63
CA ARG A 40 7.00 -12.21 22.64
C ARG A 40 6.10 -11.13 23.24
N ASP A 41 5.64 -11.31 24.49
CA ASP A 41 4.77 -10.33 25.16
C ASP A 41 5.52 -9.01 25.41
N ALA A 42 6.81 -9.07 25.80
CA ALA A 42 7.60 -7.87 25.97
C ALA A 42 7.87 -7.14 24.64
N LEU A 43 8.09 -7.86 23.55
CA LEU A 43 8.19 -7.28 22.22
C LEU A 43 6.86 -6.64 21.80
N THR A 44 5.73 -7.31 22.04
CA THR A 44 4.39 -6.77 21.73
C THR A 44 4.12 -5.45 22.48
N ASN A 45 4.52 -5.36 23.75
CA ASN A 45 4.39 -4.11 24.51
C ASN A 45 5.20 -2.97 23.90
N ILE A 46 6.42 -3.25 23.45
CA ILE A 46 7.27 -2.26 22.77
C ILE A 46 6.65 -1.86 21.42
N GLU A 47 6.15 -2.81 20.64
CA GLU A 47 5.43 -2.53 19.38
C GLU A 47 4.21 -1.62 19.64
N ASP A 48 3.45 -1.88 20.70
CA ASP A 48 2.29 -1.10 21.09
C ASP A 48 2.65 0.34 21.47
N GLU A 49 3.72 0.53 22.22
CA GLU A 49 4.22 1.86 22.60
C GLU A 49 4.68 2.66 21.39
N GLU A 50 5.47 2.02 20.50
CA GLU A 50 5.98 2.67 19.29
C GLU A 50 4.84 3.03 18.30
N ILE A 51 3.80 2.19 18.20
CA ILE A 51 2.61 2.49 17.38
C ILE A 51 1.84 3.68 17.97
N ARG A 52 1.64 3.76 19.30
CA ARG A 52 1.01 4.92 19.92
C ARG A 52 1.81 6.19 19.65
N HIS A 53 3.14 6.12 19.79
CA HIS A 53 4.02 7.25 19.46
C HIS A 53 3.88 7.66 17.98
N ALA A 54 3.86 6.70 17.06
CA ALA A 54 3.66 6.99 15.63
C ALA A 54 2.28 7.62 15.35
N ILE A 55 1.23 7.21 16.04
CA ILE A 55 -0.11 7.83 15.97
C ILE A 55 -0.03 9.30 16.41
N ASP A 56 0.62 9.58 17.55
CA ASP A 56 0.76 10.95 18.07
C ASP A 56 1.56 11.83 17.10
N GLN A 57 2.63 11.32 16.50
CA GLN A 57 3.42 12.03 15.48
C GLN A 57 2.60 12.33 14.21
N GLN A 58 1.79 11.38 13.74
CA GLN A 58 0.90 11.58 12.59
C GLN A 58 -0.13 12.69 12.89
N LYS A 59 -0.75 12.67 14.08
CA LYS A 59 -1.64 13.74 14.55
C LYS A 59 -0.92 15.09 14.60
N ALA A 60 0.29 15.14 15.16
CA ALA A 60 1.10 16.35 15.24
C ALA A 60 1.52 16.89 13.87
N CYS A 61 1.61 16.04 12.84
CA CYS A 61 1.79 16.48 11.45
C CYS A 61 0.52 17.05 10.83
N GLY A 62 -0.67 16.88 11.45
CA GLY A 62 -1.95 17.31 10.91
C GLY A 62 -2.59 16.30 9.93
N LEU A 63 -2.16 15.05 9.94
CA LEU A 63 -2.76 13.98 9.14
C LEU A 63 -4.12 13.58 9.73
N ARG A 64 -5.07 13.28 8.85
CA ARG A 64 -6.41 12.79 9.21
C ARG A 64 -6.58 11.29 9.04
N VAL A 65 -5.71 10.68 8.25
CA VAL A 65 -5.59 9.23 8.08
C VAL A 65 -4.39 8.76 8.87
N LEU A 66 -4.57 7.75 9.71
CA LEU A 66 -3.54 7.23 10.59
C LEU A 66 -3.36 5.73 10.35
N THR A 67 -2.11 5.27 10.33
CA THR A 67 -1.73 3.85 10.26
C THR A 67 -0.93 3.45 11.50
N ASP A 68 -0.72 2.14 11.67
CA ASP A 68 0.21 1.58 12.65
C ASP A 68 1.70 1.72 12.20
N GLY A 69 1.95 2.38 11.06
CA GLY A 69 3.29 2.51 10.48
C GLY A 69 3.88 1.21 9.97
N GLU A 70 3.09 0.13 9.95
CA GLU A 70 3.55 -1.23 9.68
C GLU A 70 4.66 -1.69 10.65
N LEU A 71 4.66 -1.11 11.84
CA LEU A 71 5.73 -1.30 12.81
C LEU A 71 5.80 -2.74 13.36
N ARG A 72 4.76 -3.55 13.20
CA ARG A 72 4.76 -4.98 13.56
C ARG A 72 5.32 -5.88 12.46
N ARG A 73 5.48 -5.36 11.23
CA ARG A 73 5.89 -6.16 10.07
C ARG A 73 7.40 -6.19 9.91
N ALA A 74 7.92 -7.39 9.61
CA ALA A 74 9.29 -7.57 9.09
C ALA A 74 9.33 -7.33 7.57
N CYS A 75 8.27 -7.75 6.86
CA CYS A 75 8.10 -7.57 5.42
C CYS A 75 6.64 -7.18 5.11
N TRP A 76 6.45 -6.14 4.29
CA TRP A 76 5.14 -5.58 3.99
C TRP A 76 4.14 -6.59 3.39
N GLN A 77 4.62 -7.55 2.58
CA GLN A 77 3.79 -8.53 1.88
C GLN A 77 3.81 -9.92 2.52
N THR A 78 5.00 -10.46 2.82
CA THR A 78 5.15 -11.83 3.30
C THR A 78 4.41 -12.06 4.60
N ASP A 79 4.49 -11.09 5.53
CA ASP A 79 3.87 -11.18 6.85
C ASP A 79 2.32 -11.19 6.81
N PHE A 80 1.72 -10.70 5.72
CA PHE A 80 0.30 -10.88 5.49
C PHE A 80 0.00 -12.23 4.85
N PHE A 81 0.72 -12.57 3.79
CA PHE A 81 0.44 -13.77 3.02
C PHE A 81 0.66 -15.06 3.79
N GLU A 82 1.67 -15.13 4.66
CA GLU A 82 1.98 -16.34 5.44
C GLU A 82 0.86 -16.76 6.42
N HIS A 83 -0.08 -15.85 6.69
CA HIS A 83 -1.23 -16.09 7.54
C HIS A 83 -2.54 -16.37 6.78
N LEU A 84 -2.49 -16.45 5.45
CA LEU A 84 -3.57 -17.02 4.66
C LEU A 84 -3.45 -18.56 4.69
N SER A 85 -4.56 -19.28 4.82
CA SER A 85 -4.56 -20.73 4.64
C SER A 85 -3.99 -21.07 3.27
N GLY A 86 -3.34 -22.24 3.16
CA GLY A 86 -2.73 -22.70 1.91
C GLY A 86 -1.43 -21.99 1.52
N ILE A 87 -0.92 -21.07 2.34
CA ILE A 87 0.37 -20.39 2.11
C ILE A 87 1.35 -20.73 3.21
N LYS A 88 2.59 -21.01 2.84
CA LYS A 88 3.70 -21.30 3.73
C LYS A 88 4.85 -20.32 3.51
N ARG A 89 5.36 -19.75 4.61
CA ARG A 89 6.60 -18.97 4.56
C ARG A 89 7.79 -19.87 4.28
N LEU A 90 8.62 -19.47 3.34
CA LEU A 90 9.89 -20.12 3.06
C LEU A 90 10.97 -19.58 4.01
N PRO A 91 11.95 -20.41 4.44
CA PRO A 91 13.09 -19.93 5.23
C PRO A 91 13.79 -18.76 4.52
N GLU A 92 14.41 -17.86 5.32
CA GLU A 92 15.28 -16.83 4.75
C GLU A 92 16.30 -17.47 3.80
N PRO A 93 16.68 -16.78 2.68
CA PRO A 93 17.46 -17.40 1.64
C PRO A 93 18.82 -17.88 2.16
N SER A 94 18.99 -19.18 2.33
CA SER A 94 20.29 -19.82 2.15
C SER A 94 20.68 -19.60 0.67
N ALA A 95 21.92 -19.18 0.42
CA ALA A 95 22.48 -18.84 -0.89
C ALA A 95 21.78 -19.52 -2.10
N GLY A 96 20.88 -18.80 -2.79
CA GLY A 96 20.18 -19.35 -3.96
C GLY A 96 18.90 -18.64 -4.37
N ARG A 97 18.18 -17.96 -3.44
CA ARG A 97 16.98 -17.21 -3.81
C ARG A 97 17.36 -15.89 -4.44
N LYS A 98 16.81 -15.59 -5.64
CA LYS A 98 17.06 -14.32 -6.31
C LYS A 98 16.45 -13.18 -5.51
N LYS A 99 17.19 -12.08 -5.39
CA LYS A 99 16.71 -10.85 -4.74
C LYS A 99 15.41 -10.42 -5.43
N GLY A 100 14.31 -10.44 -4.67
CA GLY A 100 12.98 -10.04 -5.13
C GLY A 100 11.95 -11.15 -5.33
N GLU A 101 12.33 -12.40 -5.10
CA GLU A 101 11.35 -13.48 -5.00
C GLU A 101 10.55 -13.35 -3.69
N ILE A 102 9.23 -13.52 -3.79
CA ILE A 102 8.33 -13.50 -2.64
C ILE A 102 8.64 -14.75 -1.79
N GLY A 103 8.94 -14.55 -0.52
CA GLY A 103 9.40 -15.60 0.40
C GLY A 103 8.32 -16.57 0.88
N ILE A 104 7.41 -17.01 0.01
CA ILE A 104 6.29 -17.90 0.31
C ILE A 104 6.15 -18.99 -0.77
N GLU A 105 5.41 -20.03 -0.42
CA GLU A 105 5.01 -21.14 -1.29
C GLU A 105 3.50 -21.38 -1.14
N ILE A 106 2.82 -21.66 -2.24
CA ILE A 106 1.41 -22.06 -2.24
C ILE A 106 1.39 -23.58 -2.05
N VAL A 107 0.77 -24.05 -0.96
CA VAL A 107 0.77 -25.46 -0.56
C VAL A 107 -0.64 -26.05 -0.44
N GLY A 108 -1.69 -25.24 -0.70
CA GLY A 108 -3.07 -25.67 -0.59
C GLY A 108 -4.07 -24.60 -1.01
N GLU A 109 -5.31 -24.79 -0.63
CA GLU A 109 -6.40 -23.85 -0.90
C GLU A 109 -6.20 -22.56 -0.08
N ILE A 110 -6.30 -21.39 -0.76
CA ILE A 110 -6.09 -20.09 -0.14
C ILE A 110 -7.41 -19.55 0.40
N GLU A 111 -7.43 -19.28 1.71
CA GLU A 111 -8.55 -18.66 2.40
C GLU A 111 -8.06 -17.61 3.40
N PHE A 112 -8.89 -16.63 3.70
CA PHE A 112 -8.66 -15.68 4.78
C PHE A 112 -9.45 -16.09 6.01
N GLU A 113 -8.76 -16.29 7.11
CA GLU A 113 -9.35 -16.73 8.37
C GLU A 113 -9.57 -15.58 9.35
N ALA A 114 -10.62 -15.69 10.19
CA ALA A 114 -10.89 -14.71 11.25
C ALA A 114 -9.79 -14.64 12.32
N SER A 115 -8.90 -15.61 12.38
CA SER A 115 -7.72 -15.67 13.25
C SER A 115 -6.53 -14.85 12.73
N HIS A 116 -6.61 -14.30 11.51
CA HIS A 116 -5.52 -13.54 10.87
C HIS A 116 -5.03 -12.40 11.77
N PRO A 117 -3.72 -12.34 12.12
CA PRO A 117 -3.21 -11.42 13.14
C PRO A 117 -3.39 -9.93 12.78
N PHE A 118 -3.46 -9.59 11.51
CA PHE A 118 -3.69 -8.21 11.07
C PHE A 118 -5.05 -7.65 11.51
N LEU A 119 -6.04 -8.50 11.79
CA LEU A 119 -7.30 -8.06 12.38
C LEU A 119 -7.11 -7.55 13.82
N ALA A 120 -6.26 -8.23 14.61
CA ALA A 120 -5.91 -7.77 15.96
C ALA A 120 -5.07 -6.48 15.89
N HIS A 121 -4.12 -6.38 14.94
CA HIS A 121 -3.33 -5.18 14.70
C HIS A 121 -4.21 -3.97 14.34
N PHE A 122 -5.18 -4.17 13.45
CA PHE A 122 -6.13 -3.12 13.07
C PHE A 122 -7.03 -2.69 14.26
N ARG A 123 -7.57 -3.65 15.03
CA ARG A 123 -8.38 -3.32 16.23
C ARG A 123 -7.58 -2.48 17.23
N PHE A 124 -6.29 -2.82 17.42
CA PHE A 124 -5.40 -2.03 18.26
C PHE A 124 -5.24 -0.58 17.74
N LEU A 125 -4.94 -0.42 16.44
CA LEU A 125 -4.83 0.90 15.80
C LEU A 125 -6.13 1.70 15.98
N HIS A 126 -7.27 1.09 15.64
CA HIS A 126 -8.58 1.74 15.73
C HIS A 126 -8.91 2.18 17.14
N GLN A 127 -8.60 1.35 18.14
CA GLN A 127 -8.78 1.69 19.56
C GLN A 127 -7.79 2.78 20.01
N ALA A 128 -6.54 2.74 19.59
CA ALA A 128 -5.51 3.69 19.98
C ALA A 128 -5.77 5.11 19.43
N ILE A 129 -6.46 5.25 18.30
CA ILE A 129 -6.90 6.55 17.75
C ILE A 129 -7.96 7.20 18.67
N GLY A 130 -8.76 6.42 19.41
CA GLY A 130 -9.62 6.93 20.45
C GLY A 130 -10.96 7.51 20.00
N GLY A 131 -11.45 7.18 18.80
CA GLY A 131 -12.80 7.57 18.34
C GLY A 131 -12.96 9.06 18.02
N GLU A 132 -11.88 9.79 17.76
CA GLU A 132 -11.91 11.17 17.28
C GLU A 132 -12.60 11.21 15.91
N SER A 133 -13.70 11.96 15.79
CA SER A 133 -14.58 11.97 14.60
C SER A 133 -13.90 12.46 13.32
N GLU A 134 -12.79 13.20 13.46
CA GLU A 134 -12.03 13.78 12.35
C GLU A 134 -10.90 12.88 11.87
N LEU A 135 -10.62 11.78 12.57
CA LEU A 135 -9.52 10.86 12.29
C LEU A 135 -10.04 9.52 11.79
N LEU A 136 -9.28 8.89 10.90
CA LEU A 136 -9.63 7.61 10.30
C LEU A 136 -8.45 6.64 10.35
N ALA A 137 -8.69 5.44 10.87
CA ALA A 137 -7.74 4.34 10.80
C ALA A 137 -7.69 3.79 9.38
N LYS A 138 -6.49 3.69 8.81
CA LYS A 138 -6.21 3.05 7.51
C LYS A 138 -5.44 1.76 7.72
N GLN A 139 -5.94 0.67 7.13
CA GLN A 139 -5.20 -0.61 7.04
C GLN A 139 -4.56 -0.74 5.67
N THR A 140 -3.30 -1.17 5.64
CA THR A 140 -2.57 -1.50 4.41
C THR A 140 -2.41 -3.00 4.28
N LEU A 141 -2.67 -3.55 3.10
CA LEU A 141 -2.50 -4.97 2.75
C LEU A 141 -1.83 -5.08 1.38
N PRO A 142 -1.03 -6.12 1.12
CA PRO A 142 -0.63 -6.41 -0.25
C PRO A 142 -1.87 -6.73 -1.10
N SER A 143 -1.85 -6.37 -2.39
CA SER A 143 -2.92 -6.67 -3.34
C SER A 143 -3.00 -8.18 -3.66
N PRO A 144 -4.18 -8.74 -3.97
CA PRO A 144 -4.31 -10.14 -4.40
C PRO A 144 -3.52 -10.44 -5.67
N THR A 145 -3.33 -9.47 -6.55
CA THR A 145 -2.57 -9.60 -7.78
C THR A 145 -1.09 -9.92 -7.56
N MET A 146 -0.54 -9.55 -6.39
CA MET A 146 0.84 -9.89 -6.01
C MET A 146 1.08 -11.41 -6.00
N LEU A 147 0.05 -12.21 -5.70
CA LEU A 147 0.12 -13.67 -5.73
C LEU A 147 0.06 -14.25 -7.15
N LEU A 148 -0.25 -13.43 -8.18
CA LEU A 148 -0.17 -13.82 -9.59
C LEU A 148 1.25 -13.64 -10.18
N HIS A 149 2.24 -13.28 -9.36
CA HIS A 149 3.64 -13.21 -9.78
C HIS A 149 4.11 -14.57 -10.35
N PRO A 150 4.97 -14.59 -11.38
CA PRO A 150 5.41 -15.84 -12.05
C PRO A 150 5.91 -16.92 -11.11
N SER A 151 6.63 -16.54 -10.05
CA SER A 151 7.15 -17.50 -9.06
C SER A 151 6.07 -18.22 -8.24
N LEU A 152 4.80 -17.81 -8.32
CA LEU A 152 3.68 -18.32 -7.53
C LEU A 152 2.51 -18.84 -8.38
N ARG A 153 2.44 -18.46 -9.67
CA ARG A 153 1.31 -18.82 -10.55
C ARG A 153 1.20 -20.32 -10.83
N ASP A 154 2.34 -20.95 -11.04
CA ASP A 154 2.40 -22.39 -11.38
C ASP A 154 2.73 -23.20 -10.13
N ASN A 155 1.76 -23.27 -9.23
CA ASN A 155 1.93 -23.87 -7.89
C ASN A 155 1.42 -25.32 -7.79
N GLY A 156 0.74 -25.82 -8.81
CA GLY A 156 0.18 -27.19 -8.82
C GLY A 156 -0.98 -27.45 -7.86
N CYS A 157 -1.39 -26.47 -7.03
CA CYS A 157 -2.51 -26.61 -6.09
C CYS A 157 -3.87 -26.37 -6.74
N TYR A 158 -3.90 -25.72 -7.92
CA TYR A 158 -5.12 -25.36 -8.63
C TYR A 158 -5.12 -25.93 -10.05
N PRO A 159 -6.31 -26.32 -10.58
CA PRO A 159 -6.42 -26.94 -11.91
C PRO A 159 -6.13 -25.95 -13.05
N SER A 160 -6.24 -24.64 -12.82
CA SER A 160 -5.92 -23.58 -13.78
C SER A 160 -5.61 -22.27 -13.06
N ILE A 161 -4.99 -21.33 -13.78
CA ILE A 161 -4.69 -20.00 -13.27
C ILE A 161 -5.98 -19.21 -12.95
N GLU A 162 -7.09 -19.46 -13.67
CA GLU A 162 -8.38 -18.84 -13.40
C GLU A 162 -8.99 -19.36 -12.11
N ALA A 163 -8.86 -20.65 -11.81
CA ALA A 163 -9.29 -21.23 -10.54
C ALA A 163 -8.49 -20.64 -9.39
N TYR A 164 -7.18 -20.47 -9.57
CA TYR A 164 -6.31 -19.81 -8.61
C TYR A 164 -6.70 -18.35 -8.40
N ALA A 165 -6.89 -17.56 -9.47
CA ALA A 165 -7.33 -16.17 -9.42
C ALA A 165 -8.69 -16.01 -8.71
N SER A 166 -9.62 -16.95 -8.95
CA SER A 166 -10.91 -16.99 -8.28
C SER A 166 -10.78 -17.22 -6.78
N ALA A 167 -9.92 -18.14 -6.35
CA ALA A 167 -9.65 -18.39 -4.93
C ALA A 167 -9.04 -17.15 -4.26
N LEU A 168 -8.08 -16.46 -4.92
CA LEU A 168 -7.50 -15.20 -4.43
C LEU A 168 -8.59 -14.13 -4.24
N SER A 169 -9.46 -13.96 -5.23
CA SER A 169 -10.57 -13.00 -5.14
C SER A 169 -11.51 -13.34 -3.99
N HIS A 170 -11.79 -14.64 -3.75
CA HIS A 170 -12.63 -15.07 -2.65
C HIS A 170 -11.97 -14.78 -1.29
N ALA A 171 -10.72 -15.14 -1.10
CA ALA A 171 -9.98 -14.86 0.14
C ALA A 171 -9.94 -13.36 0.46
N TYR A 172 -9.77 -12.51 -0.55
CA TYR A 172 -9.79 -11.06 -0.34
C TYR A 172 -11.17 -10.48 -0.05
N ARG A 173 -12.25 -11.05 -0.59
CA ARG A 173 -13.62 -10.69 -0.14
C ARG A 173 -13.82 -11.01 1.34
N GLN A 174 -13.35 -12.18 1.79
CA GLN A 174 -13.39 -12.55 3.20
C GLN A 174 -12.56 -11.56 4.04
N ALA A 175 -11.35 -11.19 3.60
CA ALA A 175 -10.50 -10.21 4.27
C ALA A 175 -11.19 -8.82 4.37
N ILE A 176 -11.69 -8.28 3.26
CA ILE A 176 -12.37 -6.98 3.21
C ILE A 176 -13.55 -6.96 4.20
N ARG A 177 -14.37 -8.01 4.20
CA ARG A 177 -15.49 -8.15 5.12
C ARG A 177 -15.03 -8.20 6.58
N ALA A 178 -14.01 -9.00 6.89
CA ALA A 178 -13.49 -9.13 8.25
C ALA A 178 -12.90 -7.82 8.78
N PHE A 179 -12.17 -7.07 7.96
CA PHE A 179 -11.68 -5.73 8.31
C PHE A 179 -12.82 -4.74 8.50
N TYR A 180 -13.84 -4.78 7.64
CA TYR A 180 -15.03 -3.93 7.80
C TYR A 180 -15.76 -4.21 9.12
N GLU A 181 -15.96 -5.47 9.48
CA GLU A 181 -16.55 -5.91 10.75
C GLU A 181 -15.68 -5.51 11.95
N ALA A 182 -14.35 -5.44 11.77
CA ALA A 182 -13.42 -4.91 12.77
C ALA A 182 -13.45 -3.37 12.91
N GLY A 183 -14.26 -2.67 12.11
CA GLY A 183 -14.42 -1.22 12.12
C GLY A 183 -13.63 -0.48 11.04
N CYS A 184 -12.93 -1.17 10.16
CA CYS A 184 -12.18 -0.54 9.06
C CYS A 184 -13.13 0.13 8.07
N ARG A 185 -12.80 1.39 7.72
CA ARG A 185 -13.54 2.16 6.70
C ARG A 185 -12.60 2.70 5.62
N TYR A 186 -11.29 2.47 5.76
CA TYR A 186 -10.30 2.79 4.76
C TYR A 186 -9.26 1.68 4.66
N LEU A 187 -9.23 0.99 3.52
CA LEU A 187 -8.30 -0.08 3.20
C LEU A 187 -7.42 0.35 2.02
N GLN A 188 -6.13 0.10 2.11
CA GLN A 188 -5.19 0.30 1.01
C GLN A 188 -4.66 -1.06 0.56
N LEU A 189 -4.69 -1.31 -0.74
CA LEU A 189 -4.07 -2.46 -1.38
C LEU A 189 -2.79 -2.03 -2.07
N ASP A 190 -1.65 -2.59 -1.66
CA ASP A 190 -0.33 -2.26 -2.20
C ASP A 190 0.04 -3.23 -3.32
N ASP A 191 0.36 -2.69 -4.49
CA ASP A 191 0.50 -3.48 -5.72
C ASP A 191 1.72 -3.07 -6.54
N MET A 192 2.57 -4.04 -6.85
CA MET A 192 3.72 -3.88 -7.75
C MET A 192 3.53 -4.61 -9.08
N MET A 193 2.47 -5.41 -9.27
CA MET A 193 2.27 -6.20 -10.48
C MET A 193 2.04 -5.32 -11.72
N TRP A 194 1.42 -4.16 -11.55
CA TRP A 194 1.21 -3.22 -12.66
C TRP A 194 2.52 -2.63 -13.18
N ALA A 195 3.43 -2.28 -12.26
CA ALA A 195 4.77 -1.84 -12.64
C ALA A 195 5.58 -2.98 -13.26
N TYR A 196 5.49 -4.19 -12.69
CA TYR A 196 6.10 -5.40 -13.23
C TYR A 196 5.64 -5.67 -14.67
N LEU A 197 4.32 -5.66 -14.92
CA LEU A 197 3.74 -5.89 -16.25
C LEU A 197 3.90 -4.69 -17.20
N SER A 198 4.43 -3.54 -16.74
CA SER A 198 4.79 -2.39 -17.58
C SER A 198 6.25 -2.44 -18.07
N ASP A 199 7.10 -3.27 -17.47
CA ASP A 199 8.52 -3.37 -17.79
C ASP A 199 8.73 -4.13 -19.10
N HIS A 200 9.45 -3.52 -20.05
CA HIS A 200 9.67 -4.10 -21.37
C HIS A 200 10.45 -5.42 -21.33
N ALA A 201 11.42 -5.55 -20.42
CA ALA A 201 12.19 -6.79 -20.28
C ALA A 201 11.34 -7.91 -19.71
N VAL A 202 10.44 -7.57 -18.76
CA VAL A 202 9.45 -8.50 -18.20
C VAL A 202 8.46 -8.95 -19.28
N ILE A 203 7.91 -8.02 -20.06
CA ILE A 203 6.98 -8.33 -21.16
C ILE A 203 7.65 -9.29 -22.16
N ALA A 204 8.88 -9.01 -22.57
CA ALA A 204 9.61 -9.86 -23.49
C ALA A 204 9.88 -11.26 -22.90
N HIS A 205 10.18 -11.33 -21.61
CA HIS A 205 10.37 -12.60 -20.89
C HIS A 205 9.08 -13.43 -20.85
N GLU A 206 7.95 -12.82 -20.47
CA GLU A 206 6.63 -13.47 -20.42
C GLU A 206 6.22 -14.00 -21.80
N GLN A 207 6.41 -13.21 -22.85
CA GLN A 207 6.17 -13.64 -24.23
C GLN A 207 7.08 -14.80 -24.66
N GLY A 208 8.37 -14.76 -24.26
CA GLY A 208 9.31 -15.85 -24.49
C GLY A 208 8.91 -17.16 -23.81
N MET A 209 8.19 -17.08 -22.70
CA MET A 209 7.60 -18.23 -21.99
C MET A 209 6.25 -18.67 -22.57
N GLY A 210 5.75 -18.00 -23.63
CA GLY A 210 4.45 -18.29 -24.24
C GLY A 210 3.25 -17.67 -23.54
N ASN A 211 3.46 -16.76 -22.59
CA ASN A 211 2.40 -16.03 -21.93
C ASN A 211 1.96 -14.81 -22.74
N ASP A 212 0.66 -14.52 -22.75
CA ASP A 212 0.12 -13.28 -23.30
C ASP A 212 0.09 -12.20 -22.22
N PRO A 213 0.88 -11.12 -22.34
CA PRO A 213 0.89 -10.04 -21.36
C PRO A 213 -0.49 -9.36 -21.19
N GLN A 214 -1.27 -9.23 -22.26
CA GLN A 214 -2.60 -8.65 -22.17
C GLN A 214 -3.55 -9.54 -21.36
N TYR A 215 -3.49 -10.85 -21.58
CA TYR A 215 -4.25 -11.80 -20.78
C TYR A 215 -3.89 -11.71 -19.29
N LEU A 216 -2.61 -11.53 -18.95
CA LEU A 216 -2.16 -11.34 -17.56
C LEU A 216 -2.69 -10.04 -16.94
N LEU A 217 -2.71 -8.95 -17.71
CA LEU A 217 -3.33 -7.69 -17.28
C LEU A 217 -4.83 -7.88 -16.99
N ASP A 218 -5.54 -8.53 -17.91
CA ASP A 218 -6.97 -8.82 -17.77
C ASP A 218 -7.24 -9.74 -16.57
N LEU A 219 -6.38 -10.71 -16.32
CA LEU A 219 -6.47 -11.59 -15.16
C LEU A 219 -6.29 -10.82 -13.85
N CYS A 220 -5.27 -9.95 -13.77
CA CYS A 220 -5.03 -9.10 -12.60
C CYS A 220 -6.24 -8.19 -12.32
N ILE A 221 -6.77 -7.51 -13.34
CA ILE A 221 -7.96 -6.65 -13.19
C ILE A 221 -9.19 -7.46 -12.74
N ARG A 222 -9.44 -8.61 -13.34
CA ARG A 222 -10.56 -9.47 -12.92
C ARG A 222 -10.40 -9.93 -11.48
N THR A 223 -9.19 -10.38 -11.09
CA THR A 223 -8.90 -10.81 -9.72
C THR A 223 -9.16 -9.70 -8.72
N LEU A 224 -8.64 -8.50 -8.98
CA LEU A 224 -8.84 -7.33 -8.13
C LEU A 224 -10.33 -6.96 -8.05
N ASN A 225 -10.98 -6.77 -9.19
CA ASN A 225 -12.38 -6.31 -9.22
C ASN A 225 -13.34 -7.33 -8.60
N GLN A 226 -13.11 -8.63 -8.81
CA GLN A 226 -13.90 -9.69 -8.16
C GLN A 226 -13.71 -9.72 -6.63
N ALA A 227 -12.53 -9.35 -6.14
CA ALA A 227 -12.31 -9.20 -4.69
C ALA A 227 -13.15 -8.05 -4.09
N LEU A 228 -13.55 -7.07 -4.91
CA LEU A 228 -14.27 -5.87 -4.48
C LEU A 228 -15.79 -5.93 -4.66
N VAL A 229 -16.34 -7.00 -5.27
CA VAL A 229 -17.76 -7.06 -5.68
C VAL A 229 -18.72 -6.74 -4.53
N ASP A 230 -18.49 -7.26 -3.34
CA ASP A 230 -19.38 -7.07 -2.18
C ASP A 230 -18.80 -6.06 -1.17
N LYS A 231 -17.93 -5.13 -1.62
CA LYS A 231 -17.36 -4.08 -0.78
C LYS A 231 -18.46 -3.23 -0.18
N PRO A 232 -18.49 -3.02 1.16
CA PRO A 232 -19.47 -2.13 1.78
C PRO A 232 -19.37 -0.69 1.21
N GLU A 233 -20.53 -0.05 0.99
CA GLU A 233 -20.61 1.29 0.38
C GLU A 233 -19.88 2.36 1.20
N ASP A 234 -19.81 2.18 2.53
CA ASP A 234 -19.17 3.12 3.44
C ASP A 234 -17.70 2.78 3.74
N MET A 235 -17.11 1.83 3.04
CA MET A 235 -15.70 1.52 3.07
C MET A 235 -15.03 2.01 1.79
N SER A 236 -13.99 2.83 1.92
CA SER A 236 -13.13 3.23 0.80
C SER A 236 -11.97 2.26 0.65
N ILE A 237 -11.66 1.90 -0.60
CA ILE A 237 -10.49 1.08 -0.94
C ILE A 237 -9.63 1.82 -1.93
N SER A 238 -8.34 2.02 -1.57
CA SER A 238 -7.30 2.58 -2.43
C SER A 238 -6.44 1.47 -3.02
N LEU A 239 -5.99 1.64 -4.26
CA LEU A 239 -4.93 0.84 -4.87
C LEU A 239 -3.67 1.69 -4.98
N HIS A 240 -2.60 1.27 -4.32
CA HIS A 240 -1.30 1.91 -4.43
C HIS A 240 -0.48 1.20 -5.52
N LEU A 241 -0.21 1.92 -6.59
CA LEU A 241 0.56 1.46 -7.76
C LEU A 241 2.04 1.71 -7.51
N CYS A 242 2.66 0.81 -6.75
CA CYS A 242 4.06 0.90 -6.37
C CYS A 242 4.97 0.47 -7.52
N ARG A 243 6.04 1.21 -7.78
CA ARG A 243 7.05 0.88 -8.81
C ARG A 243 8.22 0.07 -8.26
N GLY A 244 8.23 -0.18 -6.96
CA GLY A 244 9.28 -0.93 -6.30
C GLY A 244 10.60 -0.16 -6.28
N GLU A 245 10.62 1.04 -5.73
CA GLU A 245 11.83 1.82 -5.56
C GLU A 245 12.83 1.09 -4.65
N PHE A 246 14.03 0.85 -5.18
CA PHE A 246 15.13 0.24 -4.44
C PHE A 246 16.40 1.08 -4.59
N SER A 247 16.98 1.50 -3.47
CA SER A 247 18.21 2.31 -3.44
C SER A 247 18.13 3.60 -4.28
N GLY A 248 16.98 4.26 -4.32
CA GLY A 248 16.76 5.49 -5.07
C GLY A 248 16.56 5.28 -6.59
N GLN A 249 16.41 4.04 -7.02
CA GLN A 249 16.06 3.70 -8.41
C GLN A 249 14.79 2.84 -8.44
N TRP A 250 13.90 3.12 -9.37
CA TRP A 250 12.75 2.27 -9.59
C TRP A 250 13.15 0.94 -10.21
N ARG A 251 12.58 -0.12 -9.67
CA ARG A 251 12.83 -1.48 -10.14
C ARG A 251 12.20 -1.73 -11.50
N TYR A 252 11.03 -1.12 -11.73
CA TYR A 252 10.24 -1.25 -12.94
C TYR A 252 9.90 0.16 -13.43
N GLY A 253 10.28 0.55 -14.63
CA GLY A 253 10.14 1.94 -14.97
C GLY A 253 9.91 2.36 -16.40
N ASP A 254 9.98 1.43 -17.35
CA ASP A 254 10.10 1.80 -18.76
C ASP A 254 8.78 1.89 -19.53
N GLY A 255 7.68 1.37 -18.97
CA GLY A 255 6.37 1.36 -19.62
C GLY A 255 5.25 1.91 -18.74
N PHE A 256 4.18 2.39 -19.39
CA PHE A 256 3.00 2.94 -18.73
C PHE A 256 1.71 2.18 -19.03
N ASN A 257 1.73 1.26 -20.01
CA ASN A 257 0.52 0.64 -20.52
C ASN A 257 -0.26 -0.12 -19.46
N ALA A 258 0.42 -0.91 -18.62
CA ALA A 258 -0.26 -1.66 -17.57
C ALA A 258 -0.77 -0.75 -16.44
N ILE A 259 -0.03 0.31 -16.10
CA ILE A 259 -0.47 1.32 -15.12
C ILE A 259 -1.70 2.06 -15.65
N ALA A 260 -1.67 2.53 -16.91
CA ALA A 260 -2.82 3.15 -17.55
C ALA A 260 -4.03 2.22 -17.61
N TYR A 261 -3.78 0.93 -17.89
CA TYR A 261 -4.82 -0.09 -17.89
C TYR A 261 -5.45 -0.28 -16.51
N ALA A 262 -4.64 -0.35 -15.45
CA ALA A 262 -5.12 -0.40 -14.07
C ALA A 262 -5.96 0.84 -13.72
N MET A 263 -5.47 2.04 -14.07
CA MET A 263 -6.19 3.31 -13.84
C MET A 263 -7.57 3.34 -14.51
N ALA A 264 -7.68 2.77 -15.71
CA ALA A 264 -8.93 2.74 -16.46
C ALA A 264 -9.94 1.72 -15.93
N HIS A 265 -9.49 0.58 -15.43
CA HIS A 265 -10.33 -0.60 -15.22
C HIS A 265 -10.47 -1.05 -13.76
N ALA A 266 -9.60 -0.59 -12.83
CA ALA A 266 -9.70 -0.95 -11.42
C ALA A 266 -10.95 -0.32 -10.77
N GLN A 267 -11.79 -1.15 -10.13
CA GLN A 267 -13.02 -0.71 -9.46
C GLN A 267 -12.76 -0.29 -8.00
N VAL A 268 -11.67 0.44 -7.78
CA VAL A 268 -11.30 1.02 -6.48
C VAL A 268 -11.84 2.44 -6.35
N ASP A 269 -11.96 2.94 -5.13
CA ASP A 269 -12.41 4.32 -4.88
C ASP A 269 -11.31 5.36 -5.16
N SER A 270 -10.05 4.95 -5.00
CA SER A 270 -8.91 5.83 -5.27
C SER A 270 -7.66 5.07 -5.70
N LEU A 271 -6.78 5.79 -6.39
CA LEU A 271 -5.47 5.34 -6.84
C LEU A 271 -4.40 6.18 -6.16
N MET A 272 -3.37 5.55 -5.64
CA MET A 272 -2.17 6.21 -5.12
C MET A 272 -1.04 5.92 -6.11
N VAL A 273 -0.53 6.97 -6.75
CA VAL A 273 0.35 6.83 -7.92
C VAL A 273 1.67 7.51 -7.66
N GLU A 274 2.77 6.80 -7.76
CA GLU A 274 4.10 7.37 -7.71
C GLU A 274 4.36 8.22 -8.96
N TYR A 275 4.76 9.49 -8.75
CA TYR A 275 5.09 10.43 -9.81
C TYR A 275 6.60 10.68 -9.83
N ASP A 276 7.20 10.72 -11.05
CA ASP A 276 8.59 11.11 -11.28
C ASP A 276 8.62 12.47 -11.99
N ASP A 277 9.19 13.47 -11.33
CA ASP A 277 9.36 14.82 -11.88
C ASP A 277 10.20 14.86 -13.17
N ARG A 278 11.06 13.86 -13.36
CA ARG A 278 11.83 13.67 -14.60
C ARG A 278 10.98 13.19 -15.79
N ARG A 279 9.72 12.80 -15.54
CA ARG A 279 8.80 12.25 -16.53
C ARG A 279 7.43 12.96 -16.46
N PRO A 280 7.36 14.26 -16.77
CA PRO A 280 6.12 15.02 -16.65
C PRO A 280 4.96 14.47 -17.48
N ALA A 281 5.27 13.73 -18.57
CA ALA A 281 4.28 13.04 -19.38
C ALA A 281 3.47 11.99 -18.62
N GLU A 282 3.96 11.50 -17.48
CA GLU A 282 3.22 10.55 -16.64
C GLU A 282 1.90 11.11 -16.12
N LEU A 283 1.79 12.41 -15.91
CA LEU A 283 0.53 13.04 -15.51
C LEU A 283 -0.56 12.91 -16.58
N GLU A 284 -0.20 12.67 -17.85
CA GLU A 284 -1.18 12.39 -18.90
C GLU A 284 -1.95 11.10 -18.68
N LEU A 285 -1.38 10.14 -17.92
CA LEU A 285 -2.07 8.90 -17.55
C LEU A 285 -3.36 9.16 -16.77
N LEU A 286 -3.47 10.29 -16.08
CA LEU A 286 -4.68 10.71 -15.39
C LEU A 286 -5.91 10.80 -16.29
N ARG A 287 -5.73 10.91 -17.62
CA ARG A 287 -6.82 10.86 -18.61
C ARG A 287 -7.55 9.52 -18.62
N HIS A 288 -6.89 8.44 -18.18
CA HIS A 288 -7.48 7.11 -18.11
C HIS A 288 -8.34 6.92 -16.85
N VAL A 289 -8.22 7.80 -15.87
CA VAL A 289 -8.97 7.72 -14.61
C VAL A 289 -10.42 8.15 -14.82
N THR A 290 -11.37 7.24 -14.61
CA THR A 290 -12.79 7.46 -14.89
C THR A 290 -13.55 8.04 -13.70
N HIS A 291 -13.57 7.35 -12.56
CA HIS A 291 -14.36 7.70 -11.38
C HIS A 291 -13.52 7.89 -10.10
N GLN A 292 -12.32 7.30 -10.05
CA GLN A 292 -11.48 7.26 -8.86
C GLN A 292 -10.97 8.67 -8.47
N ARG A 293 -10.66 8.85 -7.20
CA ARG A 293 -9.77 9.92 -6.74
C ARG A 293 -8.32 9.48 -6.94
N VAL A 294 -7.41 10.45 -7.09
CA VAL A 294 -5.99 10.15 -7.28
C VAL A 294 -5.16 10.88 -6.21
N VAL A 295 -4.34 10.11 -5.53
CA VAL A 295 -3.32 10.61 -4.61
C VAL A 295 -2.00 10.65 -5.37
N LEU A 296 -1.48 11.85 -5.57
CA LEU A 296 -0.23 12.10 -6.29
C LEU A 296 0.95 11.91 -5.31
N GLY A 297 1.71 10.88 -5.50
CA GLY A 297 2.95 10.60 -4.76
C GLY A 297 4.11 11.42 -5.32
N ILE A 298 4.22 12.69 -4.94
CA ILE A 298 5.22 13.63 -5.46
C ILE A 298 6.35 13.85 -4.48
N VAL A 299 6.07 13.84 -3.17
CA VAL A 299 7.09 14.10 -2.14
C VAL A 299 7.93 12.84 -1.94
N SER A 300 9.24 12.93 -2.19
CA SER A 300 10.12 11.76 -2.10
C SER A 300 10.15 11.16 -0.69
N SER A 301 9.92 9.86 -0.59
CA SER A 301 10.11 9.09 0.65
C SER A 301 11.55 8.58 0.84
N ARG A 302 12.47 8.93 -0.08
CA ARG A 302 13.85 8.43 -0.10
C ARG A 302 14.93 9.51 0.01
N GLN A 303 14.56 10.78 -0.10
CA GLN A 303 15.49 11.91 -0.01
C GLN A 303 15.08 12.80 1.15
N ALA A 304 16.06 13.18 1.99
CA ALA A 304 15.81 14.01 3.18
C ALA A 304 15.46 15.47 2.82
N VAL A 305 15.96 15.96 1.69
CA VAL A 305 15.70 17.32 1.21
C VAL A 305 14.21 17.49 0.97
N LEU A 306 13.62 18.54 1.54
CA LEU A 306 12.23 18.93 1.27
C LEU A 306 12.16 19.53 -0.12
N GLU A 307 11.14 19.14 -0.87
CA GLU A 307 10.84 19.66 -2.20
C GLU A 307 10.44 21.14 -2.12
N ASP A 308 10.73 21.91 -3.16
CA ASP A 308 10.20 23.27 -3.28
C ASP A 308 8.67 23.21 -3.40
N PRO A 309 7.93 23.83 -2.44
CA PRO A 309 6.46 23.82 -2.47
C PRO A 309 5.87 24.36 -3.78
N SER A 310 6.58 25.28 -4.45
CA SER A 310 6.12 25.85 -5.73
C SER A 310 6.17 24.83 -6.86
N LEU A 311 7.19 23.96 -6.88
CA LEU A 311 7.31 22.89 -7.87
C LEU A 311 6.26 21.80 -7.65
N VAL A 312 6.01 21.41 -6.39
CA VAL A 312 4.95 20.45 -6.05
C VAL A 312 3.58 21.00 -6.43
N THR A 313 3.32 22.29 -6.13
CA THR A 313 2.07 22.97 -6.49
C THR A 313 1.92 23.05 -8.02
N MET A 314 2.99 23.29 -8.75
CA MET A 314 2.98 23.29 -10.21
C MET A 314 2.62 21.91 -10.77
N ALA A 315 3.13 20.84 -10.22
CA ALA A 315 2.77 19.47 -10.60
C ALA A 315 1.28 19.16 -10.32
N ILE A 316 0.76 19.58 -9.16
CA ILE A 316 -0.68 19.48 -8.84
C ILE A 316 -1.54 20.26 -9.84
N ASN A 317 -1.14 21.49 -10.18
CA ASN A 317 -1.85 22.30 -11.17
C ASN A 317 -1.80 21.66 -12.56
N THR A 318 -0.67 21.07 -12.95
CA THR A 318 -0.54 20.33 -14.21
C THR A 318 -1.46 19.12 -14.22
N ALA A 319 -1.50 18.34 -13.13
CA ALA A 319 -2.42 17.21 -12.97
C ALA A 319 -3.89 17.67 -13.10
N SER A 320 -4.22 18.86 -12.60
CA SER A 320 -5.58 19.42 -12.67
C SER A 320 -6.06 19.73 -14.07
N LEU A 321 -5.17 19.77 -15.07
CA LEU A 321 -5.54 19.89 -16.50
C LEU A 321 -6.17 18.59 -17.04
N TYR A 322 -5.91 17.46 -16.41
CA TYR A 322 -6.39 16.14 -16.84
C TYR A 322 -7.57 15.64 -16.02
N MET A 323 -7.70 16.08 -14.76
CA MET A 323 -8.82 15.70 -13.90
C MET A 323 -9.13 16.80 -12.87
N PRO A 324 -10.38 16.90 -12.37
CA PRO A 324 -10.77 17.95 -11.42
C PRO A 324 -9.93 17.95 -10.15
N LEU A 325 -9.43 19.12 -9.71
CA LEU A 325 -8.60 19.31 -8.52
C LEU A 325 -9.20 18.67 -7.25
N ARG A 326 -10.53 18.70 -7.08
CA ARG A 326 -11.24 18.06 -5.95
C ARG A 326 -11.09 16.53 -5.89
N ARG A 327 -10.65 15.91 -6.98
CA ARG A 327 -10.36 14.45 -7.06
C ARG A 327 -8.89 14.14 -6.85
N LEU A 328 -8.04 15.16 -6.71
CA LEU A 328 -6.61 15.02 -6.44
C LEU A 328 -6.33 15.12 -4.94
N ALA A 329 -5.26 14.47 -4.51
CA ALA A 329 -4.65 14.55 -3.19
C ALA A 329 -3.12 14.43 -3.34
N LEU A 330 -2.38 14.69 -2.28
CA LEU A 330 -0.92 14.66 -2.24
C LEU A 330 -0.43 13.64 -1.21
N SER A 331 0.64 12.91 -1.54
CA SER A 331 1.34 12.03 -0.60
C SER A 331 2.84 11.97 -0.88
N PRO A 332 3.63 11.33 0.02
CA PRO A 332 4.93 10.82 -0.36
C PRO A 332 4.83 9.82 -1.53
N THR A 333 5.94 9.62 -2.26
CA THR A 333 6.01 8.70 -3.41
C THR A 333 5.67 7.27 -3.00
N CYS A 334 6.19 6.81 -1.85
CA CYS A 334 6.00 5.47 -1.32
C CYS A 334 6.02 5.51 0.22
N GLY A 335 5.92 4.35 0.87
CA GLY A 335 6.21 4.21 2.29
C GLY A 335 7.68 4.52 2.62
N PHE A 336 7.96 4.91 3.86
CA PHE A 336 9.32 5.27 4.30
C PHE A 336 10.19 4.04 4.58
N ALA A 337 9.59 2.90 4.91
CA ALA A 337 10.31 1.64 5.10
C ALA A 337 9.40 0.44 4.84
N SER A 338 9.72 -0.37 3.83
CA SER A 338 8.95 -1.56 3.44
C SER A 338 9.32 -2.82 4.24
N GLY A 339 10.40 -2.77 5.01
CA GLY A 339 10.93 -3.88 5.80
C GLY A 339 11.96 -3.45 6.85
N ASN A 340 12.53 -4.43 7.56
CA ASN A 340 13.43 -4.18 8.70
C ASN A 340 14.79 -3.53 8.35
N GLY A 341 15.18 -3.45 7.08
CA GLY A 341 16.50 -2.98 6.64
C GLY A 341 16.52 -1.79 5.68
N ASP A 342 15.37 -1.33 5.21
CA ASP A 342 15.27 -0.41 4.07
C ASP A 342 15.14 1.07 4.50
N THR A 343 15.89 1.50 5.50
CA THR A 343 15.79 2.86 6.02
C THR A 343 16.80 3.77 5.34
N VAL A 344 16.32 4.68 4.48
CA VAL A 344 17.15 5.74 3.86
C VAL A 344 17.06 7.03 4.67
N LEU A 345 15.90 7.30 5.28
CA LEU A 345 15.64 8.49 6.10
C LEU A 345 15.67 8.16 7.59
N SER A 346 15.97 9.17 8.40
CA SER A 346 15.73 9.13 9.84
C SER A 346 14.26 9.35 10.17
N GLU A 347 13.83 9.01 11.39
CA GLU A 347 12.50 9.30 11.89
C GLU A 347 12.16 10.81 11.82
N ALA A 348 13.11 11.67 12.16
CA ALA A 348 12.91 13.13 12.13
C ALA A 348 12.65 13.64 10.70
N GLU A 349 13.39 13.14 9.72
CA GLU A 349 13.23 13.48 8.31
C GLU A 349 11.90 12.99 7.76
N GLN A 350 11.47 11.77 8.09
CA GLN A 350 10.15 11.28 7.66
C GLN A 350 9.02 12.16 8.21
N TRP A 351 9.08 12.56 9.49
CA TRP A 351 8.04 13.44 10.07
C TRP A 351 8.09 14.84 9.47
N ALA A 352 9.28 15.35 9.11
CA ALA A 352 9.41 16.60 8.37
C ALA A 352 8.76 16.52 6.99
N LYS A 353 8.94 15.41 6.26
CA LYS A 353 8.28 15.15 4.98
C LYS A 353 6.76 15.10 5.10
N LEU A 354 6.22 14.45 6.12
CA LEU A 354 4.77 14.36 6.32
C LEU A 354 4.15 15.71 6.68
N ARG A 355 4.81 16.52 7.51
CA ARG A 355 4.40 17.92 7.74
C ARG A 355 4.40 18.72 6.45
N HIS A 356 5.45 18.57 5.65
CA HIS A 356 5.58 19.24 4.36
C HIS A 356 4.45 18.87 3.38
N VAL A 357 4.03 17.59 3.32
CA VAL A 357 2.85 17.15 2.55
C VAL A 357 1.59 17.88 3.03
N VAL A 358 1.38 17.95 4.34
CA VAL A 358 0.20 18.61 4.93
C VAL A 358 0.20 20.13 4.62
N ASP A 359 1.34 20.78 4.79
CA ASP A 359 1.46 22.24 4.57
C ASP A 359 1.22 22.59 3.10
N ILE A 360 1.78 21.82 2.16
CA ILE A 360 1.53 22.01 0.73
C ILE A 360 0.07 21.73 0.40
N ALA A 361 -0.51 20.66 0.93
CA ALA A 361 -1.91 20.33 0.69
C ALA A 361 -2.85 21.43 1.20
N LYS A 362 -2.63 21.96 2.40
CA LYS A 362 -3.39 23.10 2.94
C LYS A 362 -3.36 24.29 1.98
N ALA A 363 -2.18 24.63 1.46
CA ALA A 363 -2.02 25.75 0.53
C ALA A 363 -2.66 25.49 -0.83
N ALA A 364 -2.48 24.29 -1.41
CA ALA A 364 -2.95 23.94 -2.75
C ALA A 364 -4.48 23.81 -2.83
N TRP A 365 -5.13 23.33 -1.78
CA TRP A 365 -6.60 23.17 -1.75
C TRP A 365 -7.30 24.22 -0.90
N LEU A 366 -6.61 25.26 -0.41
CA LEU A 366 -7.16 26.34 0.42
C LEU A 366 -7.95 25.79 1.61
N ILE A 367 -7.40 24.78 2.30
CA ILE A 367 -8.03 24.17 3.47
C ILE A 367 -7.75 25.06 4.68
N PRO A 368 -8.76 25.52 5.45
CA PRO A 368 -8.54 26.24 6.69
C PRO A 368 -7.73 25.43 7.70
N ASP A 369 -6.99 26.12 8.56
CA ASP A 369 -6.23 25.50 9.65
C ASP A 369 -7.13 24.85 10.71
#